data_d6fa2a0f1b1dd66906de28b56991542f
#
_entry.id   d6fa2a0f1b1dd66906de28b56991542f
#
_cell.length_a   1.000
_cell.length_b   1.000
_cell.length_c   1.000
_cell.angle_alpha   90.00
_cell.angle_beta   90.00
_cell.angle_gamma   90.00
#
_symmetry.space_group_name_H-M   'P 1'
#
loop_
_entity.id
_entity.type
_entity.pdbx_description
1 polymer ?
#
loop_
_entity_poly.entity_id
_entity_poly.type
_entity_poly.pdbx_seq_one_letter_code
_entity_poly.pdbx_strand_id
1 'polypeptide(L)'
;MNKAGDGAQRSSRRGLLAAAGGLVVARGARAARGADRGAKTEAFWGSHQAGIVTPQQSQCYMAAFDLATDRRAEVIALLRRWTRAAARLTEGGAMVPPGGSTDAPGGDSGEATGLGPARLTITFGFGAGLFIKDGTDRYGLAALRPAALVDLPRFNGDQLVAGRTGGDLWVQACAEDPQLVFHAVRQMARLAEDSAELRWAQAGFLSAPGDGSTPRNLMGFKDGTQRPADVNKAVWVREPGWMRAGSYVVVRRIRMALEHWDRTKLSFQEETMGRHKYSGAPLGLGGEFEPLGLDRNDVDGNPIIAEGAHVRLGNAQANGAADILRRGYSYNEGVNFTAERWPPWRQGMELDAGLLFVCYQNDPRAGFVRIFEKMAKFDMLNQYVTHTGGGLFACPGGAAEGEFIGQALFERA
;
A
#
# COMPACT_ATOMS: atom_id res chain seq x y z
N MET A 1 -75.06 17.87 23.49
CA MET A 1 -75.52 16.48 23.76
C MET A 1 -74.61 15.53 22.98
N ASN A 2 -73.88 14.72 23.73
CA ASN A 2 -73.38 13.38 23.38
C ASN A 2 -72.54 13.18 22.15
N LYS A 3 -71.48 12.40 22.15
CA LYS A 3 -70.72 11.57 23.15
C LYS A 3 -69.37 11.25 22.50
N ALA A 4 -68.35 11.09 23.35
CA ALA A 4 -67.04 10.59 23.07
C ALA A 4 -67.00 9.19 22.45
N GLY A 5 -65.94 8.90 21.70
CA GLY A 5 -65.51 7.55 21.29
C GLY A 5 -64.01 7.45 21.33
N ASP A 6 -63.52 6.99 22.47
CA ASP A 6 -62.13 6.70 22.74
C ASP A 6 -61.75 5.36 22.06
N GLY A 7 -60.70 5.35 21.25
CA GLY A 7 -60.21 4.17 20.54
C GLY A 7 -58.72 3.99 20.80
N ALA A 8 -58.37 3.54 22.01
CA ALA A 8 -57.01 3.15 22.38
C ALA A 8 -56.58 1.92 21.58
N GLN A 9 -55.67 2.07 20.67
CA GLN A 9 -54.95 0.99 19.99
C GLN A 9 -53.95 0.35 20.96
N ARG A 10 -54.34 -0.84 21.45
CA ARG A 10 -53.42 -1.71 22.18
C ARG A 10 -52.33 -2.23 21.23
N SER A 11 -51.12 -1.64 21.24
CA SER A 11 -49.96 -2.18 20.59
C SER A 11 -49.57 -3.50 21.29
N SER A 12 -49.60 -4.58 20.54
CA SER A 12 -49.30 -5.94 21.02
C SER A 12 -47.84 -6.04 21.45
N ARG A 13 -47.60 -6.46 22.68
CA ARG A 13 -46.28 -6.78 23.26
C ARG A 13 -45.45 -7.77 22.41
N ARG A 14 -46.05 -8.50 21.48
CA ARG A 14 -45.39 -9.44 20.58
C ARG A 14 -44.57 -8.73 19.47
N GLY A 15 -44.97 -7.54 19.02
CA GLY A 15 -44.23 -6.77 18.00
C GLY A 15 -42.92 -6.20 18.52
N LEU A 16 -42.85 -5.81 19.79
CA LEU A 16 -41.62 -5.27 20.40
C LEU A 16 -40.51 -6.32 20.60
N LEU A 17 -40.90 -7.58 20.90
CA LEU A 17 -39.92 -8.68 21.07
C LEU A 17 -39.31 -9.13 19.74
N ALA A 18 -40.03 -9.07 18.63
CA ALA A 18 -39.49 -9.40 17.31
C ALA A 18 -38.49 -8.36 16.82
N ALA A 19 -38.70 -7.05 17.10
CA ALA A 19 -37.79 -5.98 16.75
C ALA A 19 -36.47 -6.02 17.58
N ALA A 20 -36.57 -6.37 18.86
CA ALA A 20 -35.41 -6.54 19.74
C ALA A 20 -34.54 -7.76 19.36
N GLY A 21 -35.16 -8.87 18.94
CA GLY A 21 -34.48 -10.09 18.53
C GLY A 21 -33.68 -9.88 17.21
N GLY A 22 -34.23 -9.14 16.26
CA GLY A 22 -33.55 -8.83 14.99
C GLY A 22 -32.30 -7.94 15.16
N LEU A 23 -32.32 -6.99 16.10
CA LEU A 23 -31.17 -6.13 16.39
C LEU A 23 -30.03 -6.87 17.11
N VAL A 24 -30.35 -7.82 17.98
CA VAL A 24 -29.34 -8.62 18.70
C VAL A 24 -28.64 -9.60 17.75
N VAL A 25 -29.36 -10.24 16.81
CA VAL A 25 -28.79 -11.16 15.83
C VAL A 25 -27.90 -10.41 14.83
N ALA A 26 -28.28 -9.19 14.37
CA ALA A 26 -27.48 -8.39 13.48
C ALA A 26 -26.20 -7.86 14.16
N ARG A 27 -26.24 -7.51 15.45
CA ARG A 27 -25.06 -7.15 16.25
C ARG A 27 -24.15 -8.35 16.51
N GLY A 28 -24.72 -9.52 16.81
CA GLY A 28 -23.94 -10.74 17.01
C GLY A 28 -23.20 -11.19 15.74
N ALA A 29 -23.86 -11.16 14.58
CA ALA A 29 -23.25 -11.54 13.30
C ALA A 29 -22.13 -10.57 12.85
N ARG A 30 -22.24 -9.28 13.18
CA ARG A 30 -21.20 -8.28 12.89
C ARG A 30 -20.02 -8.38 13.85
N ALA A 31 -20.28 -8.65 15.13
CA ALA A 31 -19.24 -8.91 16.14
C ALA A 31 -18.50 -10.22 15.86
N ALA A 32 -19.21 -11.30 15.46
CA ALA A 32 -18.60 -12.57 15.09
C ALA A 32 -17.69 -12.46 13.84
N ARG A 33 -18.10 -11.71 12.81
CA ARG A 33 -17.25 -11.44 11.63
C ARG A 33 -16.03 -10.60 11.97
N GLY A 34 -16.12 -9.67 12.91
CA GLY A 34 -14.99 -8.88 13.41
C GLY A 34 -14.02 -9.74 14.22
N ALA A 35 -14.52 -10.60 15.09
CA ALA A 35 -13.72 -11.52 15.90
C ALA A 35 -12.96 -12.56 15.06
N ASP A 36 -13.59 -13.08 14.00
CA ASP A 36 -12.95 -14.04 13.08
C ASP A 36 -11.79 -13.40 12.28
N ARG A 37 -11.92 -12.16 11.84
CA ARG A 37 -10.83 -11.42 11.19
C ARG A 37 -9.69 -11.10 12.16
N GLY A 38 -9.98 -10.79 13.41
CA GLY A 38 -9.00 -10.51 14.44
C GLY A 38 -8.14 -11.71 14.85
N ALA A 39 -8.68 -12.92 14.72
CA ALA A 39 -7.99 -14.17 15.08
C ALA A 39 -7.13 -14.75 13.97
N LYS A 40 -7.25 -14.27 12.71
CA LYS A 40 -6.57 -14.86 11.56
C LYS A 40 -5.13 -14.40 11.47
N THR A 41 -4.19 -15.33 11.36
CA THR A 41 -2.75 -15.10 11.16
C THR A 41 -2.35 -15.25 9.70
N GLU A 42 -1.26 -14.60 9.31
CA GLU A 42 -0.51 -14.86 8.06
C GLU A 42 0.88 -15.36 8.44
N ALA A 43 1.34 -16.44 7.80
CA ALA A 43 2.64 -17.03 8.13
C ALA A 43 3.78 -16.06 7.82
N PHE A 44 4.66 -15.83 8.79
CA PHE A 44 5.85 -15.00 8.61
C PHE A 44 6.99 -15.76 7.92
N TRP A 45 7.26 -16.99 8.38
CA TRP A 45 8.34 -17.84 7.89
C TRP A 45 7.99 -18.49 6.55
N GLY A 46 8.94 -18.54 5.61
CA GLY A 46 8.76 -19.16 4.30
C GLY A 46 9.76 -18.68 3.27
N SER A 47 9.64 -19.18 2.03
CA SER A 47 10.54 -18.80 0.92
C SER A 47 10.36 -17.36 0.44
N HIS A 48 9.19 -16.78 0.67
CA HIS A 48 8.84 -15.41 0.29
C HIS A 48 8.38 -14.63 1.52
N GLN A 49 8.64 -13.33 1.56
CA GLN A 49 8.08 -12.48 2.60
C GLN A 49 6.56 -12.34 2.42
N ALA A 50 5.82 -12.51 3.52
CA ALA A 50 4.39 -12.18 3.58
C ALA A 50 4.18 -10.67 3.35
N GLY A 51 2.98 -10.29 2.86
CA GLY A 51 2.64 -8.90 2.54
C GLY A 51 2.92 -8.51 1.09
N ILE A 52 3.64 -9.33 0.32
CA ILE A 52 3.93 -9.09 -1.11
C ILE A 52 2.75 -9.56 -1.98
N VAL A 53 2.48 -10.87 -1.98
CA VAL A 53 1.34 -11.47 -2.74
C VAL A 53 0.16 -11.87 -1.86
N THR A 54 0.29 -11.75 -0.54
CA THR A 54 -0.81 -11.96 0.41
C THR A 54 -2.04 -11.16 -0.03
N PRO A 55 -3.26 -11.72 0.01
CA PRO A 55 -4.47 -10.95 -0.28
C PRO A 55 -4.49 -9.63 0.50
N GLN A 56 -4.74 -8.53 -0.21
CA GLN A 56 -4.58 -7.18 0.33
C GLN A 56 -5.45 -6.95 1.56
N GLN A 57 -4.82 -6.51 2.64
CA GLN A 57 -5.49 -6.11 3.88
C GLN A 57 -6.00 -4.66 3.76
N SER A 58 -6.94 -4.30 4.64
CA SER A 58 -7.59 -2.99 4.61
C SER A 58 -6.73 -1.83 5.10
N GLN A 59 -5.71 -2.10 5.91
CA GLN A 59 -4.85 -1.08 6.51
C GLN A 59 -3.39 -1.35 6.14
N CYS A 60 -2.65 -0.26 5.96
CA CYS A 60 -1.22 -0.30 5.71
C CYS A 60 -0.51 0.83 6.45
N TYR A 61 0.66 0.58 6.99
CA TYR A 61 1.58 1.60 7.48
C TYR A 61 2.99 1.25 7.02
N MET A 62 3.64 2.19 6.34
CA MET A 62 4.99 2.02 5.80
C MET A 62 5.92 3.01 6.44
N ALA A 63 7.18 2.61 6.61
CA ALA A 63 8.23 3.50 7.10
C ALA A 63 9.55 3.21 6.39
N ALA A 64 10.33 4.24 6.14
CA ALA A 64 11.72 4.14 5.73
C ALA A 64 12.64 4.71 6.81
N PHE A 65 13.84 4.16 6.89
CA PHE A 65 14.83 4.49 7.89
C PHE A 65 16.18 4.78 7.23
N ASP A 66 16.91 5.73 7.81
CA ASP A 66 18.31 5.97 7.51
C ASP A 66 19.18 5.30 8.56
N LEU A 67 20.17 4.52 8.14
CA LEU A 67 21.13 3.89 9.06
C LEU A 67 22.06 4.94 9.66
N ALA A 68 22.09 5.00 10.98
CA ALA A 68 22.93 5.93 11.76
C ALA A 68 24.29 5.32 12.13
N THR A 69 24.44 3.98 12.03
CA THR A 69 25.68 3.28 12.32
C THR A 69 26.52 3.05 11.08
N ASP A 70 27.84 3.01 11.24
CA ASP A 70 28.79 2.57 10.19
C ASP A 70 29.28 1.13 10.42
N ARG A 71 28.77 0.45 11.45
CA ARG A 71 29.17 -0.90 11.81
C ARG A 71 28.22 -1.96 11.22
N ARG A 72 28.71 -2.74 10.26
CA ARG A 72 27.96 -3.84 9.64
C ARG A 72 27.34 -4.81 10.66
N ALA A 73 28.06 -5.12 11.75
CA ALA A 73 27.55 -6.00 12.80
C ALA A 73 26.29 -5.47 13.49
N GLU A 74 26.15 -4.15 13.61
CA GLU A 74 24.95 -3.52 14.18
C GLU A 74 23.76 -3.57 13.24
N VAL A 75 23.98 -3.43 11.93
CA VAL A 75 22.94 -3.63 10.92
C VAL A 75 22.41 -5.06 10.98
N ILE A 76 23.31 -6.07 11.05
CA ILE A 76 22.92 -7.48 11.22
C ILE A 76 22.14 -7.68 12.52
N ALA A 77 22.61 -7.10 13.62
CA ALA A 77 21.92 -7.21 14.91
C ALA A 77 20.52 -6.56 14.87
N LEU A 78 20.37 -5.41 14.20
CA LEU A 78 19.09 -4.77 13.97
C LEU A 78 18.14 -5.67 13.16
N LEU A 79 18.57 -6.20 12.02
CA LEU A 79 17.75 -7.07 11.17
C LEU A 79 17.33 -8.35 11.90
N ARG A 80 18.20 -8.92 12.74
CA ARG A 80 17.85 -10.06 13.61
C ARG A 80 16.79 -9.69 14.65
N ARG A 81 16.90 -8.52 15.28
CA ARG A 81 15.88 -8.03 16.22
C ARG A 81 14.55 -7.80 15.51
N TRP A 82 14.55 -7.12 14.35
CA TRP A 82 13.37 -6.87 13.55
C TRP A 82 12.68 -8.15 13.09
N THR A 83 13.43 -9.12 12.59
CA THR A 83 12.88 -10.41 12.11
C THR A 83 12.18 -11.15 13.25
N ARG A 84 12.81 -11.27 14.42
CA ARG A 84 12.21 -11.93 15.58
C ARG A 84 10.94 -11.20 16.08
N ALA A 85 11.01 -9.87 16.09
CA ALA A 85 9.87 -9.04 16.47
C ALA A 85 8.70 -9.20 15.49
N ALA A 86 8.97 -9.13 14.19
CA ALA A 86 7.96 -9.30 13.15
C ALA A 86 7.29 -10.68 13.23
N ALA A 87 8.06 -11.75 13.40
CA ALA A 87 7.52 -13.11 13.55
C ALA A 87 6.54 -13.19 14.73
N ARG A 88 6.90 -12.63 15.89
CA ARG A 88 6.02 -12.62 17.07
C ARG A 88 4.77 -11.77 16.89
N LEU A 89 4.91 -10.57 16.31
CA LEU A 89 3.78 -9.66 16.10
C LEU A 89 2.76 -10.24 15.11
N THR A 90 3.21 -10.91 14.05
CA THR A 90 2.31 -11.53 13.06
C THR A 90 1.51 -12.70 13.63
N GLU A 91 1.98 -13.31 14.72
CA GLU A 91 1.23 -14.31 15.49
C GLU A 91 0.29 -13.71 16.54
N GLY A 92 0.27 -12.37 16.68
CA GLY A 92 -0.51 -11.68 17.72
C GLY A 92 0.18 -11.65 19.08
N GLY A 93 1.49 -11.98 19.13
CA GLY A 93 2.29 -11.91 20.35
C GLY A 93 2.76 -10.50 20.65
N ALA A 94 2.80 -10.12 21.94
CA ALA A 94 3.48 -8.91 22.38
C ALA A 94 5.01 -9.06 22.21
N MET A 95 5.72 -7.93 22.03
CA MET A 95 7.18 -7.91 21.91
C MET A 95 7.88 -8.51 23.13
N VAL A 96 7.40 -8.17 24.31
CA VAL A 96 7.83 -8.74 25.59
C VAL A 96 6.60 -9.08 26.40
N PRO A 97 6.53 -10.24 27.07
CA PRO A 97 5.43 -10.54 27.98
C PRO A 97 5.24 -9.44 29.04
N PRO A 98 4.00 -9.19 29.47
CA PRO A 98 3.76 -8.27 30.58
C PRO A 98 4.56 -8.69 31.82
N GLY A 99 5.35 -7.80 32.37
CA GLY A 99 6.20 -8.06 33.53
C GLY A 99 7.58 -7.42 33.34
N GLY A 100 8.15 -6.88 34.37
CA GLY A 100 9.43 -6.18 34.35
C GLY A 100 9.48 -5.14 35.45
N SER A 101 10.65 -4.51 35.63
CA SER A 101 10.80 -3.37 36.54
C SER A 101 9.98 -2.20 36.05
N THR A 102 9.24 -1.54 36.96
CA THR A 102 8.58 -0.26 36.71
C THR A 102 9.58 0.89 36.54
N ASP A 103 10.85 0.64 36.85
CA ASP A 103 11.95 1.62 36.77
C ASP A 103 12.67 1.60 35.39
N ALA A 104 12.16 0.79 34.45
CA ALA A 104 12.68 0.69 33.09
C ALA A 104 11.56 0.86 32.05
N PRO A 105 11.86 1.36 30.83
CA PRO A 105 10.91 1.39 29.73
C PRO A 105 10.36 -0.01 29.45
N GLY A 106 9.05 -0.12 29.24
CA GLY A 106 8.42 -1.39 28.85
C GLY A 106 9.00 -1.91 27.54
N GLY A 107 9.20 -3.22 27.43
CA GLY A 107 9.69 -3.86 26.20
C GLY A 107 8.73 -3.79 25.02
N ASP A 108 7.44 -3.52 25.28
CA ASP A 108 6.39 -3.27 24.30
C ASP A 108 5.70 -1.94 24.62
N SER A 109 5.23 -1.20 23.63
CA SER A 109 4.50 0.06 23.84
C SER A 109 3.03 -0.13 24.25
N GLY A 110 2.48 -1.35 24.09
CA GLY A 110 1.23 -1.80 24.70
C GLY A 110 -0.06 -1.43 23.97
N GLU A 111 -0.03 -0.55 22.96
CA GLU A 111 -1.26 -0.05 22.30
C GLU A 111 -2.02 -1.13 21.52
N ALA A 112 -1.38 -2.23 21.13
CA ALA A 112 -2.02 -3.34 20.44
C ALA A 112 -2.46 -4.49 21.37
N THR A 113 -2.33 -4.32 22.69
CA THR A 113 -2.68 -5.36 23.64
C THR A 113 -4.15 -5.79 23.50
N GLY A 114 -4.36 -7.07 23.22
CA GLY A 114 -5.70 -7.66 23.09
C GLY A 114 -6.34 -7.54 21.68
N LEU A 115 -5.66 -6.94 20.70
CA LEU A 115 -6.21 -6.82 19.33
C LEU A 115 -6.10 -8.11 18.50
N GLY A 116 -5.25 -9.04 18.87
CA GLY A 116 -4.95 -10.25 18.09
C GLY A 116 -4.14 -9.93 16.82
N PRO A 117 -3.88 -10.94 15.96
CA PRO A 117 -2.99 -10.81 14.79
C PRO A 117 -3.62 -10.06 13.60
N ALA A 118 -4.94 -10.02 13.48
CA ALA A 118 -5.71 -9.33 12.42
C ALA A 118 -5.08 -9.43 11.01
N ARG A 119 -4.55 -10.59 10.64
CA ARG A 119 -3.82 -10.87 9.40
C ARG A 119 -2.59 -9.97 9.20
N LEU A 120 -1.92 -9.57 10.29
CA LEU A 120 -0.73 -8.73 10.19
C LEU A 120 0.35 -9.41 9.34
N THR A 121 0.90 -8.65 8.40
CA THR A 121 2.13 -8.99 7.67
C THR A 121 3.13 -7.86 7.84
N ILE A 122 4.41 -8.21 7.96
CA ILE A 122 5.51 -7.25 8.02
C ILE A 122 6.52 -7.64 6.95
N THR A 123 6.76 -6.72 6.00
CA THR A 123 7.67 -6.92 4.87
C THR A 123 8.84 -5.95 4.99
N PHE A 124 10.06 -6.42 4.74
CA PHE A 124 11.27 -5.62 4.78
C PHE A 124 11.86 -5.39 3.39
N GLY A 125 12.42 -4.21 3.18
CA GLY A 125 13.11 -3.84 1.95
C GLY A 125 14.40 -3.06 2.23
N PHE A 126 15.37 -3.19 1.33
CA PHE A 126 16.68 -2.55 1.38
C PHE A 126 16.79 -1.51 0.28
N GLY A 127 17.07 -0.27 0.66
CA GLY A 127 17.30 0.83 -0.26
C GLY A 127 18.75 0.87 -0.77
N ALA A 128 18.99 1.72 -1.76
CA ALA A 128 20.32 1.89 -2.36
C ALA A 128 21.38 2.33 -1.34
N GLY A 129 20.99 3.12 -0.33
CA GLY A 129 21.89 3.63 0.71
C GLY A 129 22.47 2.58 1.64
N LEU A 130 21.87 1.36 1.71
CA LEU A 130 22.47 0.23 2.40
C LEU A 130 23.77 -0.23 1.71
N PHE A 131 23.86 -0.08 0.39
CA PHE A 131 25.00 -0.51 -0.42
C PHE A 131 26.02 0.61 -0.62
N ILE A 132 25.56 1.78 -1.04
CA ILE A 132 26.38 2.98 -1.23
C ILE A 132 25.55 4.18 -0.78
N LYS A 133 26.08 4.96 0.16
CA LYS A 133 25.48 6.23 0.61
C LYS A 133 26.53 7.34 0.49
N ASP A 134 26.17 8.42 -0.23
CA ASP A 134 27.05 9.57 -0.47
C ASP A 134 28.43 9.15 -1.02
N GLY A 135 28.43 8.15 -1.93
CA GLY A 135 29.64 7.62 -2.56
C GLY A 135 30.43 6.63 -1.69
N THR A 136 30.00 6.32 -0.47
CA THR A 136 30.72 5.48 0.47
C THR A 136 30.04 4.12 0.66
N ASP A 137 30.81 3.04 0.54
CA ASP A 137 30.43 1.68 0.96
C ASP A 137 30.73 1.49 2.45
N ARG A 138 29.73 1.74 3.30
CA ARG A 138 29.89 1.68 4.76
C ARG A 138 30.00 0.26 5.31
N TYR A 139 29.51 -0.73 4.54
CA TYR A 139 29.29 -2.10 5.06
C TYR A 139 29.98 -3.18 4.23
N GLY A 140 30.74 -2.84 3.20
CA GLY A 140 31.36 -3.81 2.28
C GLY A 140 30.31 -4.50 1.40
N LEU A 141 29.21 -3.82 1.07
CA LEU A 141 28.09 -4.40 0.33
C LEU A 141 27.96 -3.84 -1.10
N ALA A 142 28.76 -2.87 -1.51
CA ALA A 142 28.63 -2.19 -2.81
C ALA A 142 28.60 -3.18 -4.00
N ALA A 143 29.49 -4.18 -3.99
CA ALA A 143 29.56 -5.20 -5.04
C ALA A 143 28.33 -6.13 -5.09
N LEU A 144 27.53 -6.17 -4.03
CA LEU A 144 26.33 -6.99 -3.90
C LEU A 144 25.03 -6.20 -4.19
N ARG A 145 25.13 -4.90 -4.53
CA ARG A 145 23.97 -4.11 -4.96
C ARG A 145 23.37 -4.74 -6.22
N PRO A 146 22.08 -5.13 -6.20
CA PRO A 146 21.47 -5.70 -7.39
C PRO A 146 21.42 -4.69 -8.53
N ALA A 147 21.72 -5.10 -9.75
CA ALA A 147 21.67 -4.23 -10.93
C ALA A 147 20.27 -3.64 -11.18
N ALA A 148 19.22 -4.28 -10.69
CA ALA A 148 17.85 -3.81 -10.78
C ALA A 148 17.47 -2.80 -9.68
N LEU A 149 18.25 -2.68 -8.60
CA LEU A 149 18.08 -1.63 -7.58
C LEU A 149 18.72 -0.33 -8.08
N VAL A 150 18.13 0.25 -9.12
CA VAL A 150 18.57 1.52 -9.71
C VAL A 150 18.09 2.71 -8.88
N ASP A 151 18.74 3.86 -9.05
CA ASP A 151 18.15 5.11 -8.61
C ASP A 151 17.00 5.45 -9.57
N LEU A 152 15.80 5.68 -9.04
CA LEU A 152 14.65 6.01 -9.89
C LEU A 152 14.92 7.31 -10.64
N PRO A 153 14.68 7.37 -11.96
CA PRO A 153 14.84 8.60 -12.72
C PRO A 153 13.86 9.68 -12.20
N ARG A 154 14.20 10.94 -12.41
CA ARG A 154 13.23 12.03 -12.21
C ARG A 154 12.22 11.97 -13.35
N PHE A 155 10.99 11.71 -13.00
CA PHE A 155 9.90 11.70 -13.96
C PHE A 155 9.32 13.11 -14.14
N ASN A 156 8.74 13.36 -15.32
CA ASN A 156 8.07 14.63 -15.56
C ASN A 156 6.93 14.82 -14.53
N GLY A 157 6.90 16.00 -13.93
CA GLY A 157 5.87 16.32 -12.92
C GLY A 157 6.16 15.89 -11.49
N ASP A 158 7.27 15.20 -11.23
CA ASP A 158 7.70 14.87 -9.87
C ASP A 158 7.97 16.14 -9.05
N GLN A 159 7.41 16.21 -7.84
CA GLN A 159 7.66 17.22 -6.81
C GLN A 159 8.08 16.51 -5.51
N LEU A 160 9.09 15.66 -5.62
CA LEU A 160 9.54 14.81 -4.52
C LEU A 160 10.12 15.66 -3.38
N VAL A 161 9.61 15.46 -2.19
CA VAL A 161 10.13 16.03 -0.94
C VAL A 161 11.24 15.13 -0.41
N ALA A 162 12.44 15.67 -0.20
CA ALA A 162 13.61 14.89 0.21
C ALA A 162 13.36 14.08 1.50
N GLY A 163 12.72 14.69 2.50
CA GLY A 163 12.36 14.01 3.75
C GLY A 163 11.26 12.94 3.63
N ARG A 164 10.63 12.80 2.46
CA ARG A 164 9.60 11.77 2.16
C ARG A 164 10.07 10.80 1.05
N THR A 165 11.36 10.79 0.73
CA THR A 165 11.89 10.03 -0.43
C THR A 165 13.12 9.23 -0.04
N GLY A 166 13.21 7.98 -0.52
CA GLY A 166 14.34 7.08 -0.26
C GLY A 166 14.36 6.51 1.16
N GLY A 167 15.54 6.12 1.60
CA GLY A 167 15.84 5.48 2.87
C GLY A 167 16.76 4.28 2.67
N ASP A 168 17.52 3.88 3.69
CA ASP A 168 18.44 2.75 3.64
C ASP A 168 17.72 1.41 3.91
N LEU A 169 16.72 1.44 4.82
CA LEU A 169 15.84 0.33 5.12
C LEU A 169 14.38 0.76 4.99
N TRP A 170 13.51 -0.20 4.73
CA TRP A 170 12.07 0.05 4.59
C TRP A 170 11.27 -1.09 5.21
N VAL A 171 10.12 -0.74 5.80
CA VAL A 171 9.18 -1.66 6.42
C VAL A 171 7.77 -1.36 5.93
N GLN A 172 7.02 -2.41 5.59
CA GLN A 172 5.58 -2.35 5.34
C GLN A 172 4.86 -3.23 6.35
N ALA A 173 3.95 -2.66 7.12
CA ALA A 173 2.99 -3.41 7.93
C ALA A 173 1.61 -3.31 7.30
N CYS A 174 0.94 -4.44 7.05
CA CYS A 174 -0.44 -4.48 6.57
C CYS A 174 -1.28 -5.39 7.47
N ALA A 175 -2.50 -4.96 7.82
CA ALA A 175 -3.44 -5.73 8.66
C ALA A 175 -4.90 -5.31 8.39
N GLU A 176 -5.85 -5.95 9.07
CA GLU A 176 -7.26 -5.53 9.07
C GLU A 176 -7.57 -4.50 10.18
N ASP A 177 -6.57 -4.10 10.97
CA ASP A 177 -6.70 -3.15 12.07
C ASP A 177 -5.66 -2.02 11.95
N PRO A 178 -6.08 -0.73 11.99
CA PRO A 178 -5.17 0.41 11.82
C PRO A 178 -4.23 0.62 13.01
N GLN A 179 -4.63 0.28 14.23
CA GLN A 179 -3.80 0.43 15.42
C GLN A 179 -2.69 -0.62 15.44
N LEU A 180 -2.97 -1.81 14.91
CA LEU A 180 -2.00 -2.90 14.83
C LEU A 180 -0.88 -2.58 13.81
N VAL A 181 -1.19 -2.01 12.63
CA VAL A 181 -0.15 -1.62 11.68
C VAL A 181 0.71 -0.48 12.20
N PHE A 182 0.10 0.48 12.92
CA PHE A 182 0.84 1.53 13.60
C PHE A 182 1.77 0.97 14.68
N HIS A 183 1.24 0.08 15.55
CA HIS A 183 2.02 -0.62 16.57
C HIS A 183 3.22 -1.34 15.97
N ALA A 184 3.01 -2.13 14.90
CA ALA A 184 4.09 -2.89 14.26
C ALA A 184 5.24 -1.98 13.81
N VAL A 185 4.95 -0.90 13.08
CA VAL A 185 5.98 0.05 12.62
C VAL A 185 6.62 0.77 13.80
N ARG A 186 5.85 1.16 14.82
CA ARG A 186 6.39 1.78 16.04
C ARG A 186 7.36 0.86 16.77
N GLN A 187 7.07 -0.46 16.85
CA GLN A 187 8.02 -1.41 17.44
C GLN A 187 9.29 -1.52 16.61
N MET A 188 9.21 -1.52 15.27
CA MET A 188 10.41 -1.51 14.41
C MET A 188 11.25 -0.25 14.68
N ALA A 189 10.63 0.93 14.80
CA ALA A 189 11.32 2.18 15.10
C ALA A 189 12.00 2.15 16.50
N ARG A 190 11.30 1.65 17.53
CA ARG A 190 11.88 1.50 18.89
C ARG A 190 13.09 0.56 18.90
N LEU A 191 13.04 -0.54 18.15
CA LEU A 191 14.17 -1.48 18.06
C LEU A 191 15.34 -0.95 17.24
N ALA A 192 15.13 0.11 16.47
CA ALA A 192 16.15 0.74 15.63
C ALA A 192 16.89 1.90 16.31
N GLU A 193 16.43 2.40 17.47
CA GLU A 193 16.84 3.65 18.11
C GLU A 193 18.36 3.92 18.09
N ASP A 194 19.18 2.90 18.34
CA ASP A 194 20.65 3.02 18.34
C ASP A 194 21.30 2.82 16.96
N SER A 195 20.55 2.41 15.96
CA SER A 195 21.11 1.91 14.70
C SER A 195 20.56 2.59 13.46
N ALA A 196 19.34 3.12 13.54
CA ALA A 196 18.70 3.79 12.42
C ALA A 196 17.65 4.80 12.89
N GLU A 197 17.49 5.87 12.12
CA GLU A 197 16.51 6.94 12.34
C GLU A 197 15.35 6.82 11.37
N LEU A 198 14.14 7.12 11.86
CA LEU A 198 12.93 7.18 11.03
C LEU A 198 13.03 8.36 10.06
N ARG A 199 13.08 8.07 8.76
CA ARG A 199 13.14 9.07 7.70
C ARG A 199 11.75 9.57 7.31
N TRP A 200 10.84 8.67 7.02
CA TRP A 200 9.43 8.98 6.74
C TRP A 200 8.54 7.78 7.07
N ALA A 201 7.28 8.08 7.32
CA ALA A 201 6.24 7.07 7.46
C ALA A 201 4.97 7.53 6.74
N GLN A 202 4.18 6.58 6.27
CA GLN A 202 2.93 6.85 5.56
C GLN A 202 1.89 5.78 5.88
N ALA A 203 0.76 6.22 6.43
CA ALA A 203 -0.42 5.38 6.59
C ALA A 203 -1.24 5.32 5.30
N GLY A 204 -1.90 4.20 5.10
CA GLY A 204 -2.83 4.00 3.99
C GLY A 204 -3.99 3.10 4.38
N PHE A 205 -5.12 3.27 3.72
CA PHE A 205 -6.33 2.49 3.93
C PHE A 205 -6.95 2.08 2.60
N LEU A 206 -7.68 0.98 2.63
CA LEU A 206 -8.45 0.45 1.52
C LEU A 206 -9.79 -0.06 2.02
N SER A 207 -10.88 0.45 1.47
CA SER A 207 -12.22 -0.05 1.77
C SER A 207 -12.67 -1.00 0.68
N ALA A 208 -12.68 -2.30 0.98
CA ALA A 208 -13.26 -3.30 0.10
C ALA A 208 -14.79 -3.29 0.25
N PRO A 209 -15.57 -3.17 -0.86
CA PRO A 209 -17.01 -3.31 -0.81
C PRO A 209 -17.44 -4.67 -0.28
N GLY A 210 -18.52 -4.70 0.47
CA GLY A 210 -19.02 -5.94 1.09
C GLY A 210 -19.56 -6.98 0.11
N ASP A 211 -19.80 -6.59 -1.14
CA ASP A 211 -20.24 -7.44 -2.25
C ASP A 211 -19.06 -8.08 -3.03
N GLY A 212 -17.82 -7.82 -2.62
CA GLY A 212 -16.61 -8.34 -3.28
C GLY A 212 -16.23 -7.62 -4.57
N SER A 213 -16.88 -6.51 -4.92
CA SER A 213 -16.51 -5.71 -6.09
C SER A 213 -15.16 -5.00 -5.89
N THR A 214 -14.55 -4.56 -6.99
CA THR A 214 -13.26 -3.84 -6.96
C THR A 214 -13.35 -2.56 -6.13
N PRO A 215 -12.43 -2.32 -5.20
CA PRO A 215 -12.35 -1.09 -4.42
C PRO A 215 -12.23 0.16 -5.30
N ARG A 216 -12.60 1.31 -4.75
CA ARG A 216 -12.45 2.62 -5.41
C ARG A 216 -11.32 3.42 -4.77
N ASN A 217 -10.57 4.14 -5.61
CA ASN A 217 -9.66 5.19 -5.17
C ASN A 217 -10.42 6.48 -4.78
N LEU A 218 -9.70 7.49 -4.27
CA LEU A 218 -10.33 8.75 -3.84
C LEU A 218 -10.89 9.62 -4.98
N MET A 219 -10.55 9.31 -6.24
CA MET A 219 -11.17 9.95 -7.42
C MET A 219 -12.49 9.27 -7.82
N GLY A 220 -12.90 8.23 -7.09
CA GLY A 220 -14.17 7.53 -7.27
C GLY A 220 -14.14 6.41 -8.31
N PHE A 221 -13.02 6.13 -8.95
CA PHE A 221 -12.87 5.06 -9.94
C PHE A 221 -12.46 3.75 -9.30
N LYS A 222 -12.88 2.61 -9.88
CA LYS A 222 -12.45 1.29 -9.47
C LYS A 222 -10.95 1.12 -9.73
N ASP A 223 -10.21 0.68 -8.71
CA ASP A 223 -8.75 0.52 -8.77
C ASP A 223 -8.34 -0.89 -8.30
N GLY A 224 -7.62 -1.59 -9.15
CA GLY A 224 -7.24 -2.99 -8.90
C GLY A 224 -7.92 -4.01 -9.82
N THR A 225 -8.73 -3.57 -10.79
CA THR A 225 -9.39 -4.44 -11.78
C THR A 225 -8.37 -5.28 -12.58
N GLN A 226 -7.23 -4.70 -12.93
CA GLN A 226 -6.20 -5.35 -13.72
C GLN A 226 -5.06 -5.85 -12.85
N ARG A 227 -4.76 -7.16 -12.95
CA ARG A 227 -3.67 -7.83 -12.25
C ARG A 227 -2.77 -8.57 -13.25
N PRO A 228 -1.51 -8.87 -12.89
CA PRO A 228 -0.66 -9.74 -13.69
C PRO A 228 -1.31 -11.07 -14.00
N ALA A 229 -1.19 -11.51 -15.26
CA ALA A 229 -1.68 -12.81 -15.69
C ALA A 229 -0.93 -13.96 -14.97
N ASP A 230 0.37 -13.79 -14.75
CA ASP A 230 1.22 -14.68 -13.95
C ASP A 230 1.92 -13.85 -12.88
N VAL A 231 1.32 -13.83 -11.68
CA VAL A 231 1.84 -13.10 -10.52
C VAL A 231 3.24 -13.59 -10.13
N ASN A 232 3.48 -14.91 -10.20
CA ASN A 232 4.77 -15.47 -9.82
C ASN A 232 5.89 -15.06 -10.78
N LYS A 233 5.59 -14.95 -12.06
CA LYS A 233 6.53 -14.47 -13.07
C LYS A 233 6.78 -12.97 -12.94
N ALA A 234 5.75 -12.19 -12.67
CA ALA A 234 5.85 -10.74 -12.59
C ALA A 234 6.61 -10.28 -11.32
N VAL A 235 6.43 -10.98 -10.19
CA VAL A 235 6.84 -10.52 -8.86
C VAL A 235 8.19 -11.06 -8.41
N TRP A 236 8.45 -12.38 -8.58
CA TRP A 236 9.58 -13.02 -7.91
C TRP A 236 10.85 -13.03 -8.74
N VAL A 237 11.95 -12.59 -8.13
CA VAL A 237 13.31 -12.73 -8.66
C VAL A 237 13.68 -14.21 -8.69
N ARG A 238 14.10 -14.69 -9.87
CA ARG A 238 14.43 -16.11 -10.10
C ARG A 238 15.92 -16.37 -10.21
N GLU A 239 16.69 -15.35 -10.54
CA GLU A 239 18.13 -15.42 -10.71
C GLU A 239 18.82 -15.86 -9.41
N PRO A 240 19.89 -16.65 -9.51
CA PRO A 240 20.69 -17.03 -8.35
C PRO A 240 21.29 -15.81 -7.66
N GLY A 241 21.23 -15.78 -6.34
CA GLY A 241 21.79 -14.69 -5.56
C GLY A 241 20.99 -14.48 -4.27
N TRP A 242 21.37 -13.47 -3.51
CA TRP A 242 20.71 -13.13 -2.25
C TRP A 242 19.28 -12.60 -2.44
N MET A 243 18.94 -12.13 -3.68
CA MET A 243 17.60 -11.69 -4.06
C MET A 243 16.70 -12.83 -4.54
N ARG A 244 17.19 -14.05 -4.69
CA ARG A 244 16.35 -15.17 -5.14
C ARG A 244 15.10 -15.31 -4.25
N ALA A 245 13.93 -15.51 -4.87
CA ALA A 245 12.63 -15.55 -4.22
C ALA A 245 12.21 -14.23 -3.55
N GLY A 246 12.98 -13.16 -3.71
CA GLY A 246 12.64 -11.79 -3.33
C GLY A 246 11.89 -11.05 -4.42
N SER A 247 11.69 -9.75 -4.22
CA SER A 247 10.99 -8.85 -5.14
C SER A 247 11.55 -7.43 -5.00
N TYR A 248 11.24 -6.57 -5.95
CA TYR A 248 11.47 -5.12 -5.81
C TYR A 248 10.15 -4.40 -5.60
N VAL A 249 10.11 -3.50 -4.62
CA VAL A 249 8.96 -2.64 -4.37
C VAL A 249 9.26 -1.20 -4.79
N VAL A 250 8.34 -0.62 -5.56
CA VAL A 250 8.29 0.84 -5.76
C VAL A 250 7.13 1.39 -4.97
N VAL A 251 7.42 2.39 -4.15
CA VAL A 251 6.44 3.17 -3.39
C VAL A 251 6.41 4.58 -3.95
N ARG A 252 5.20 5.13 -4.20
CA ARG A 252 5.00 6.54 -4.58
C ARG A 252 3.85 7.13 -3.78
N ARG A 253 4.12 8.22 -3.06
CA ARG A 253 3.07 9.03 -2.45
C ARG A 253 2.57 10.00 -3.51
N ILE A 254 1.35 9.79 -3.97
CA ILE A 254 0.73 10.53 -5.08
C ILE A 254 -0.40 11.37 -4.50
N ARG A 255 -0.19 12.68 -4.39
CA ARG A 255 -1.25 13.62 -4.02
C ARG A 255 -2.23 13.77 -5.18
N MET A 256 -3.51 13.77 -4.87
CA MET A 256 -4.60 14.02 -5.81
C MET A 256 -5.20 15.41 -5.57
N ALA A 257 -5.32 16.23 -6.61
CA ALA A 257 -6.00 17.51 -6.56
C ALA A 257 -7.52 17.29 -6.64
N LEU A 258 -8.12 16.80 -5.52
CA LEU A 258 -9.50 16.36 -5.46
C LEU A 258 -10.46 17.51 -5.74
N GLU A 259 -10.17 18.72 -5.24
CA GLU A 259 -10.98 19.90 -5.48
C GLU A 259 -11.00 20.30 -6.97
N HIS A 260 -9.91 20.09 -7.70
CA HIS A 260 -9.85 20.28 -9.14
C HIS A 260 -10.62 19.18 -9.87
N TRP A 261 -10.41 17.92 -9.45
CA TRP A 261 -11.11 16.76 -10.01
C TRP A 261 -12.61 16.86 -9.89
N ASP A 262 -13.14 17.31 -8.75
CA ASP A 262 -14.57 17.43 -8.47
C ASP A 262 -15.26 18.49 -9.34
N ARG A 263 -14.51 19.49 -9.81
CA ARG A 263 -15.01 20.51 -10.77
C ARG A 263 -14.98 20.03 -12.23
N THR A 264 -14.35 18.90 -12.51
CA THR A 264 -14.19 18.34 -13.85
C THR A 264 -15.47 17.60 -14.27
N LYS A 265 -15.92 17.83 -15.51
CA LYS A 265 -17.10 17.12 -16.07
C LYS A 265 -16.89 15.61 -16.04
N LEU A 266 -17.93 14.86 -15.69
CA LEU A 266 -17.88 13.39 -15.62
C LEU A 266 -17.35 12.75 -16.91
N SER A 267 -17.81 13.25 -18.08
CA SER A 267 -17.33 12.75 -19.38
C SER A 267 -15.82 12.86 -19.53
N PHE A 268 -15.21 13.98 -19.10
CA PHE A 268 -13.78 14.19 -19.17
C PHE A 268 -13.03 13.37 -18.10
N GLN A 269 -13.63 13.15 -16.92
CA GLN A 269 -13.07 12.22 -15.93
C GLN A 269 -13.00 10.79 -16.50
N GLU A 270 -14.07 10.34 -17.15
CA GLU A 270 -14.14 9.00 -17.77
C GLU A 270 -13.17 8.88 -18.96
N GLU A 271 -13.05 9.90 -19.79
CA GLU A 271 -12.07 9.97 -20.89
C GLU A 271 -10.64 9.91 -20.36
N THR A 272 -10.32 10.70 -19.33
CA THR A 272 -9.01 10.70 -18.66
C THR A 272 -8.65 9.32 -18.15
N MET A 273 -9.58 8.62 -17.52
CA MET A 273 -9.34 7.28 -16.99
C MET A 273 -9.42 6.19 -18.07
N GLY A 274 -10.22 6.38 -19.11
CA GLY A 274 -10.53 5.38 -20.14
C GLY A 274 -11.57 4.36 -19.69
N ARG A 275 -12.32 4.65 -18.62
CA ARG A 275 -13.35 3.79 -18.02
C ARG A 275 -14.53 4.58 -17.52
N HIS A 276 -15.71 3.96 -17.50
CA HIS A 276 -16.89 4.52 -16.86
C HIS A 276 -16.72 4.55 -15.32
N LYS A 277 -17.01 5.68 -14.71
CA LYS A 277 -16.78 5.93 -13.26
C LYS A 277 -17.59 4.95 -12.39
N TYR A 278 -18.86 4.76 -12.70
CA TYR A 278 -19.76 3.99 -11.84
C TYR A 278 -19.68 2.48 -12.09
N SER A 279 -19.71 2.03 -13.32
CA SER A 279 -19.63 0.61 -13.65
C SER A 279 -18.20 0.06 -13.57
N GLY A 280 -17.20 0.89 -13.87
CA GLY A 280 -15.81 0.48 -14.02
C GLY A 280 -15.51 -0.18 -15.37
N ALA A 281 -16.52 -0.30 -16.26
CA ALA A 281 -16.35 -0.84 -17.61
C ALA A 281 -15.42 0.04 -18.45
N PRO A 282 -14.61 -0.53 -19.35
CA PRO A 282 -13.89 0.28 -20.34
C PRO A 282 -14.86 1.11 -21.19
N LEU A 283 -14.43 2.27 -21.67
CA LEU A 283 -15.28 3.10 -22.53
C LEU A 283 -15.75 2.33 -23.75
N GLY A 284 -17.04 2.45 -24.08
CA GLY A 284 -17.70 1.72 -25.18
C GLY A 284 -17.97 0.24 -24.89
N LEU A 285 -17.84 -0.21 -23.63
CA LEU A 285 -18.13 -1.59 -23.18
C LEU A 285 -19.04 -1.56 -21.94
N GLY A 286 -19.61 -2.70 -21.57
CA GLY A 286 -20.61 -2.83 -20.50
C GLY A 286 -20.07 -3.43 -19.19
N GLY A 287 -19.08 -4.31 -19.27
CA GLY A 287 -18.56 -5.07 -18.13
C GLY A 287 -17.21 -4.58 -17.61
N GLU A 288 -17.04 -4.54 -16.28
CA GLU A 288 -15.80 -4.08 -15.64
C GLU A 288 -14.55 -4.86 -16.09
N PHE A 289 -14.69 -6.18 -16.23
CA PHE A 289 -13.58 -7.10 -16.50
C PHE A 289 -13.39 -7.41 -17.98
N GLU A 290 -14.15 -6.74 -18.86
CA GLU A 290 -13.94 -6.88 -20.29
C GLU A 290 -12.55 -6.35 -20.69
N PRO A 291 -11.91 -6.95 -21.73
CA PRO A 291 -10.69 -6.43 -22.32
C PRO A 291 -10.87 -4.97 -22.75
N LEU A 292 -9.84 -4.15 -22.64
CA LEU A 292 -9.94 -2.69 -22.89
C LEU A 292 -10.39 -2.32 -24.32
N GLY A 293 -10.17 -3.20 -25.32
CA GLY A 293 -10.51 -2.90 -26.71
C GLY A 293 -9.77 -1.67 -27.26
N LEU A 294 -8.45 -1.63 -27.06
CA LEU A 294 -7.61 -0.46 -27.37
C LEU A 294 -7.52 -0.14 -28.87
N ASP A 295 -7.93 -1.06 -29.73
CA ASP A 295 -8.00 -0.97 -31.20
C ASP A 295 -9.36 -0.46 -31.73
N ARG A 296 -10.34 -0.25 -30.84
CA ARG A 296 -11.68 0.20 -31.23
C ARG A 296 -11.72 1.71 -31.46
N ASN A 297 -12.35 2.11 -32.56
CA ASN A 297 -12.56 3.49 -32.92
C ASN A 297 -14.07 3.84 -32.95
N ASP A 298 -14.37 5.11 -32.82
CA ASP A 298 -15.70 5.69 -33.05
C ASP A 298 -16.04 5.79 -34.55
N VAL A 299 -17.18 6.36 -34.87
CA VAL A 299 -17.65 6.52 -36.26
C VAL A 299 -16.77 7.47 -37.09
N ASP A 300 -16.04 8.36 -36.44
CA ASP A 300 -15.14 9.35 -37.04
C ASP A 300 -13.70 8.83 -37.14
N GLY A 301 -13.42 7.61 -36.66
CA GLY A 301 -12.13 6.96 -36.69
C GLY A 301 -11.22 7.30 -35.50
N ASN A 302 -11.71 8.01 -34.47
CA ASN A 302 -10.96 8.32 -33.26
C ASN A 302 -10.97 7.15 -32.28
N PRO A 303 -9.89 6.87 -31.52
CA PRO A 303 -9.88 5.85 -30.50
C PRO A 303 -10.96 6.08 -29.44
N ILE A 304 -11.81 5.10 -29.15
CA ILE A 304 -12.84 5.19 -28.09
C ILE A 304 -12.19 5.42 -26.72
N ILE A 305 -11.08 4.74 -26.43
CA ILE A 305 -10.22 5.06 -25.28
C ILE A 305 -9.09 5.93 -25.79
N ALA A 306 -9.07 7.20 -25.41
CA ALA A 306 -8.12 8.20 -25.86
C ALA A 306 -6.66 7.72 -25.70
N GLU A 307 -5.76 8.20 -26.58
CA GLU A 307 -4.34 7.79 -26.53
C GLU A 307 -3.65 8.17 -25.23
N GLY A 308 -4.03 9.29 -24.62
CA GLY A 308 -3.55 9.76 -23.32
C GLY A 308 -4.33 9.21 -22.12
N ALA A 309 -5.30 8.31 -22.31
CA ALA A 309 -6.07 7.74 -21.22
C ALA A 309 -5.21 6.86 -20.30
N HIS A 310 -5.41 7.02 -18.99
CA HIS A 310 -4.64 6.34 -17.93
C HIS A 310 -4.54 4.82 -18.14
N VAL A 311 -5.68 4.14 -18.38
CA VAL A 311 -5.68 2.68 -18.54
C VAL A 311 -4.99 2.22 -19.82
N ARG A 312 -5.01 3.01 -20.91
CA ARG A 312 -4.27 2.70 -22.15
C ARG A 312 -2.77 2.75 -21.91
N LEU A 313 -2.28 3.82 -21.27
CA LEU A 313 -0.85 4.02 -21.02
C LEU A 313 -0.29 3.04 -19.98
N GLY A 314 -1.08 2.69 -18.95
CA GLY A 314 -0.69 1.74 -17.92
C GLY A 314 -0.85 0.26 -18.29
N ASN A 315 -1.43 -0.06 -19.46
CA ASN A 315 -1.68 -1.44 -19.86
C ASN A 315 -0.40 -2.18 -20.28
N ALA A 316 -0.29 -3.46 -19.91
CA ALA A 316 0.86 -4.30 -20.24
C ALA A 316 1.10 -4.41 -21.76
N GLN A 317 0.04 -4.52 -22.57
CA GLN A 317 0.13 -4.58 -24.04
C GLN A 317 0.79 -3.33 -24.64
N ALA A 318 0.44 -2.13 -24.10
CA ALA A 318 1.02 -0.87 -24.53
C ALA A 318 2.48 -0.68 -24.08
N ASN A 319 2.96 -1.50 -23.14
CA ASN A 319 4.29 -1.42 -22.53
C ASN A 319 5.18 -2.64 -22.81
N GLY A 320 4.90 -3.38 -23.90
CA GLY A 320 5.71 -4.55 -24.30
C GLY A 320 5.68 -5.67 -23.25
N ALA A 321 4.49 -5.97 -22.76
CA ALA A 321 4.21 -6.97 -21.72
C ALA A 321 4.86 -6.69 -20.34
N ALA A 322 5.25 -5.43 -20.07
CA ALA A 322 5.64 -5.02 -18.73
C ALA A 322 4.45 -5.17 -17.77
N ASP A 323 4.65 -5.88 -16.68
CA ASP A 323 3.60 -6.21 -15.72
C ASP A 323 4.09 -6.03 -14.30
N ILE A 324 3.24 -5.51 -13.42
CA ILE A 324 3.55 -5.21 -12.02
C ILE A 324 2.37 -5.57 -11.13
N LEU A 325 2.63 -6.12 -9.95
CA LEU A 325 1.60 -6.36 -8.95
C LEU A 325 1.36 -5.10 -8.13
N ARG A 326 0.25 -4.39 -8.38
CA ARG A 326 -0.14 -3.20 -7.62
C ARG A 326 -0.85 -3.57 -6.31
N ARG A 327 -0.50 -2.87 -5.24
CA ARG A 327 -1.11 -2.94 -3.91
C ARG A 327 -1.32 -1.53 -3.35
N GLY A 328 -2.01 -0.67 -4.12
CA GLY A 328 -2.24 0.72 -3.74
C GLY A 328 -3.21 0.85 -2.56
N TYR A 329 -3.01 1.91 -1.77
CA TYR A 329 -3.88 2.33 -0.68
C TYR A 329 -4.22 3.81 -0.85
N SER A 330 -5.38 4.22 -0.36
CA SER A 330 -5.68 5.64 -0.20
C SER A 330 -4.98 6.19 1.04
N TYR A 331 -4.63 7.48 1.05
CA TYR A 331 -4.19 8.17 2.25
C TYR A 331 -4.92 9.50 2.41
N ASN A 332 -5.01 10.00 3.64
CA ASN A 332 -5.53 11.33 3.97
C ASN A 332 -4.76 11.87 5.20
N GLU A 333 -4.08 12.98 5.04
CA GLU A 333 -3.34 13.69 6.09
C GLU A 333 -4.00 15.04 6.46
N GLY A 334 -5.32 15.15 6.25
CA GLY A 334 -6.08 16.35 6.52
C GLY A 334 -5.95 17.40 5.41
N VAL A 335 -5.71 18.66 5.77
CA VAL A 335 -5.61 19.76 4.82
C VAL A 335 -4.25 20.44 4.87
N ASN A 336 -3.79 20.93 3.73
CA ASN A 336 -2.54 21.67 3.62
C ASN A 336 -2.71 22.84 2.64
N PHE A 337 -1.89 23.89 2.80
CA PHE A 337 -1.84 24.96 1.80
C PHE A 337 -1.22 24.47 0.51
N THR A 338 -1.94 24.61 -0.60
CA THR A 338 -1.52 24.14 -1.91
C THR A 338 -1.72 25.23 -2.95
N ALA A 339 -0.76 25.35 -3.88
CA ALA A 339 -0.91 26.09 -5.12
C ALA A 339 -1.17 25.09 -6.24
N GLU A 340 -2.29 25.22 -6.93
CA GLU A 340 -2.61 24.39 -8.10
C GLU A 340 -1.55 24.57 -9.18
N ARG A 341 -1.14 23.48 -9.80
CA ARG A 341 -0.15 23.48 -10.89
C ARG A 341 -0.73 23.89 -12.24
N TRP A 342 -2.04 23.66 -12.43
CA TRP A 342 -2.74 23.87 -13.69
C TRP A 342 -3.88 24.88 -13.57
N PRO A 343 -4.22 25.62 -14.63
CA PRO A 343 -5.34 26.54 -14.60
C PRO A 343 -6.68 25.86 -14.23
N PRO A 344 -7.59 26.57 -13.58
CA PRO A 344 -7.44 27.92 -13.04
C PRO A 344 -6.57 27.93 -11.78
N TRP A 345 -5.45 28.63 -11.81
CA TRP A 345 -4.49 28.73 -10.72
C TRP A 345 -5.18 29.15 -9.41
N ARG A 346 -5.30 28.23 -8.49
CA ARG A 346 -5.84 28.50 -7.16
C ARG A 346 -4.75 28.28 -6.12
N GLN A 347 -4.85 29.01 -5.04
CA GLN A 347 -4.03 28.84 -3.86
C GLN A 347 -4.96 28.82 -2.65
N GLY A 348 -4.81 27.82 -1.79
CA GLY A 348 -5.67 27.70 -0.64
C GLY A 348 -5.42 26.43 0.16
N MET A 349 -6.26 26.23 1.15
CA MET A 349 -6.30 24.99 1.92
C MET A 349 -7.03 23.92 1.11
N GLU A 350 -6.36 22.83 0.82
CA GLU A 350 -6.87 21.69 0.08
C GLU A 350 -6.55 20.38 0.81
N LEU A 351 -7.29 19.34 0.50
CA LEU A 351 -7.05 18.01 1.05
C LEU A 351 -5.63 17.51 0.69
N ASP A 352 -4.82 17.16 1.70
CA ASP A 352 -3.58 16.40 1.51
C ASP A 352 -3.92 14.91 1.51
N ALA A 353 -4.51 14.48 0.41
CA ALA A 353 -5.02 13.14 0.22
C ALA A 353 -4.64 12.59 -1.16
N GLY A 354 -4.67 11.27 -1.31
CA GLY A 354 -4.30 10.66 -2.58
C GLY A 354 -4.06 9.18 -2.51
N LEU A 355 -3.15 8.70 -3.35
CA LEU A 355 -2.77 7.30 -3.48
C LEU A 355 -1.37 7.06 -2.91
N LEU A 356 -1.28 6.15 -1.96
CA LEU A 356 -0.05 5.46 -1.62
C LEU A 356 0.09 4.31 -2.62
N PHE A 357 0.70 4.61 -3.76
CA PHE A 357 0.96 3.63 -4.80
C PHE A 357 2.08 2.70 -4.36
N VAL A 358 1.82 1.40 -4.44
CA VAL A 358 2.78 0.34 -4.15
C VAL A 358 2.71 -0.65 -5.28
N CYS A 359 3.86 -1.03 -5.83
CA CYS A 359 3.91 -2.14 -6.76
C CYS A 359 5.12 -3.02 -6.54
N TYR A 360 4.92 -4.33 -6.69
CA TYR A 360 5.94 -5.35 -6.60
C TYR A 360 6.25 -5.92 -7.98
N GLN A 361 7.52 -6.18 -8.24
CA GLN A 361 8.01 -6.70 -9.53
C GLN A 361 9.38 -7.37 -9.39
N ASN A 362 9.70 -8.25 -10.32
CA ASN A 362 11.00 -8.93 -10.37
C ASN A 362 12.13 -8.02 -10.90
N ASP A 363 11.81 -7.02 -11.74
CA ASP A 363 12.76 -6.02 -12.24
C ASP A 363 12.05 -4.66 -12.45
N PRO A 364 12.32 -3.63 -11.63
CA PRO A 364 11.70 -2.33 -11.76
C PRO A 364 12.04 -1.58 -13.06
N ARG A 365 13.16 -1.91 -13.71
CA ARG A 365 13.56 -1.29 -14.99
C ARG A 365 12.64 -1.72 -16.12
N ALA A 366 12.29 -3.01 -16.14
CA ALA A 366 11.36 -3.60 -17.12
C ALA A 366 9.88 -3.40 -16.73
N GLY A 367 9.59 -3.23 -15.44
CA GLY A 367 8.26 -3.00 -14.88
C GLY A 367 7.92 -1.52 -14.74
N PHE A 368 7.98 -1.01 -13.52
CA PHE A 368 7.53 0.33 -13.15
C PHE A 368 8.18 1.44 -13.98
N VAL A 369 9.50 1.46 -14.12
CA VAL A 369 10.22 2.54 -14.83
C VAL A 369 9.73 2.65 -16.26
N ARG A 370 9.65 1.52 -16.98
CA ARG A 370 9.19 1.47 -18.37
C ARG A 370 7.75 1.98 -18.53
N ILE A 371 6.85 1.55 -17.64
CA ILE A 371 5.44 1.98 -17.66
C ILE A 371 5.36 3.48 -17.35
N PHE A 372 6.03 3.90 -16.29
CA PHE A 372 5.85 5.24 -15.76
C PHE A 372 6.55 6.32 -16.56
N GLU A 373 7.66 6.03 -17.24
CA GLU A 373 8.30 6.97 -18.20
C GLU A 373 7.33 7.45 -19.29
N LYS A 374 6.45 6.55 -19.76
CA LYS A 374 5.42 6.87 -20.74
C LYS A 374 4.26 7.62 -20.11
N MET A 375 3.76 7.15 -18.96
CA MET A 375 2.65 7.78 -18.24
C MET A 375 3.01 9.19 -17.78
N ALA A 376 4.20 9.42 -17.25
CA ALA A 376 4.64 10.74 -16.80
C ALA A 376 4.67 11.81 -17.92
N LYS A 377 4.73 11.40 -19.19
CA LYS A 377 4.75 12.31 -20.34
C LYS A 377 3.37 12.55 -20.93
N PHE A 378 2.53 11.52 -20.99
CA PHE A 378 1.36 11.54 -21.87
C PHE A 378 0.02 11.29 -21.15
N ASP A 379 0.04 10.90 -19.86
CA ASP A 379 -1.16 10.58 -19.13
C ASP A 379 -1.98 11.85 -18.83
N MET A 380 -3.22 11.87 -19.29
CA MET A 380 -4.17 12.95 -19.01
C MET A 380 -4.40 13.14 -17.51
N LEU A 381 -4.20 12.10 -16.70
CA LEU A 381 -4.31 12.15 -15.25
C LEU A 381 -3.22 13.04 -14.60
N ASN A 382 -2.11 13.31 -15.27
CA ASN A 382 -1.00 14.12 -14.73
C ASN A 382 -1.40 15.54 -14.31
N GLN A 383 -2.50 16.08 -14.82
CA GLN A 383 -3.02 17.39 -14.41
C GLN A 383 -3.68 17.36 -13.02
N TYR A 384 -4.04 16.17 -12.51
CA TYR A 384 -4.74 15.99 -11.24
C TYR A 384 -3.88 15.33 -10.17
N VAL A 385 -2.69 14.84 -10.50
CA VAL A 385 -1.84 14.11 -9.57
C VAL A 385 -0.44 14.70 -9.49
N THR A 386 0.17 14.58 -8.31
CA THR A 386 1.56 15.01 -8.08
C THR A 386 2.26 13.99 -7.20
N HIS A 387 3.39 13.47 -7.67
CA HIS A 387 4.21 12.55 -6.89
C HIS A 387 5.09 13.34 -5.92
N THR A 388 4.89 13.13 -4.62
CA THR A 388 5.51 13.92 -3.55
C THR A 388 6.53 13.17 -2.71
N GLY A 389 6.64 11.85 -2.88
CA GLY A 389 7.59 11.02 -2.13
C GLY A 389 7.57 9.57 -2.54
N GLY A 390 8.35 8.75 -1.87
CA GLY A 390 8.44 7.30 -2.05
C GLY A 390 9.86 6.80 -2.27
N GLY A 391 10.03 5.61 -2.82
CA GLY A 391 11.34 5.01 -3.06
C GLY A 391 11.26 3.69 -3.80
N LEU A 392 12.43 3.15 -4.13
CA LEU A 392 12.62 1.79 -4.64
C LEU A 392 13.43 1.01 -3.61
N PHE A 393 12.95 -0.19 -3.26
CA PHE A 393 13.60 -1.05 -2.30
C PHE A 393 13.67 -2.49 -2.82
N ALA A 394 14.78 -3.17 -2.53
CA ALA A 394 14.96 -4.59 -2.76
C ALA A 394 14.43 -5.37 -1.54
N CYS A 395 13.37 -6.14 -1.72
CA CYS A 395 12.81 -7.01 -0.70
C CYS A 395 13.43 -8.41 -0.88
N PRO A 396 14.33 -8.86 0.01
CA PRO A 396 14.90 -10.19 -0.09
C PRO A 396 13.85 -11.30 0.00
N GLY A 397 14.22 -12.53 -0.31
CA GLY A 397 13.36 -13.68 -0.02
C GLY A 397 12.95 -13.74 1.44
N GLY A 398 12.01 -14.60 1.78
CA GLY A 398 11.64 -14.86 3.16
C GLY A 398 12.79 -15.55 3.92
N ALA A 399 12.57 -15.89 5.18
CA ALA A 399 13.53 -16.57 6.03
C ALA A 399 12.92 -17.85 6.60
N ALA A 400 13.74 -18.84 6.89
CA ALA A 400 13.38 -19.97 7.73
C ALA A 400 13.44 -19.58 9.21
N GLU A 401 12.78 -20.36 10.05
CA GLU A 401 12.86 -20.16 11.50
C GLU A 401 14.32 -20.27 11.99
N GLY A 402 14.76 -19.29 12.77
CA GLY A 402 16.15 -19.17 13.22
C GLY A 402 17.03 -18.28 12.35
N GLU A 403 16.65 -18.01 11.10
CA GLU A 403 17.32 -17.07 10.22
C GLU A 403 16.80 -15.64 10.42
N PHE A 404 17.36 -14.68 9.68
CA PHE A 404 16.83 -13.32 9.61
C PHE A 404 16.66 -12.86 8.16
N ILE A 405 15.69 -11.97 7.94
CA ILE A 405 15.42 -11.42 6.60
C ILE A 405 16.66 -10.72 6.06
N GLY A 406 17.13 -11.16 4.88
CA GLY A 406 18.33 -10.64 4.24
C GLY A 406 19.64 -11.33 4.66
N GLN A 407 19.63 -12.39 5.47
CA GLN A 407 20.81 -13.11 5.92
C GLN A 407 21.76 -13.47 4.76
N ALA A 408 21.21 -13.97 3.66
CA ALA A 408 21.99 -14.38 2.49
C ALA A 408 22.81 -13.24 1.84
N LEU A 409 22.42 -11.96 2.04
CA LEU A 409 23.22 -10.80 1.62
C LEU A 409 24.50 -10.69 2.44
N PHE A 410 24.39 -10.87 3.76
CA PHE A 410 25.49 -10.65 4.69
C PHE A 410 26.44 -11.86 4.80
N GLU A 411 26.02 -13.04 4.41
CA GLU A 411 26.86 -14.24 4.36
C GLU A 411 27.76 -14.30 3.12
N ARG A 412 27.44 -13.53 2.07
CA ARG A 412 28.20 -13.48 0.81
C ARG A 412 29.23 -12.36 0.74
N ALA A 413 29.24 -11.47 1.71
CA ALA A 413 30.05 -10.26 1.76
C ALA A 413 31.28 -10.40 2.65
#